data_4d696497dc92ed635ef2ffc20657a1a1
#
_entry.id   4d696497dc92ed635ef2ffc20657a1a1
#
_cell.length_a   1.000
_cell.length_b   1.000
_cell.length_c   1.000
_cell.angle_alpha   90.00
_cell.angle_beta   90.00
_cell.angle_gamma   90.00
#
_symmetry.space_group_name_H-M   'P 1'
#
loop_
_entity.id
_entity.type
_entity.pdbx_description
1 polymer ?
#
loop_
_entity_poly.entity_id
_entity_poly.type
_entity_poly.pdbx_seq_one_letter_code
_entity_poly.pdbx_strand_id
1 'polypeptide(L)'
;DVYKRQVTLMLIFSLTAVTATDTQAVEETKNIEELPMIDGSYLIKDEESTGATTPMTRGEDLMTGYSKVRRLGAGEIYAGGTTIAAHAVDRIGVGVIVERAKEGDTSWEFYDTWQKFNENTDRVSSSKRLKVEGDYYYRVRCLHSAGVDMSSSFTDGIFVQP
;
A
#
# COMPACT_ATOMS: atom_id res chain seq x y z
N ASP A 1 -32.36 81.51 -15.60
CA ASP A 1 -32.32 81.25 -14.13
C ASP A 1 -32.67 79.80 -13.86
N VAL A 2 -31.68 79.11 -13.51
CA VAL A 2 -31.76 77.67 -13.37
C VAL A 2 -32.01 77.35 -11.90
N TYR A 3 -33.17 76.89 -11.56
CA TYR A 3 -33.46 76.38 -10.22
C TYR A 3 -32.85 75.04 -9.99
N LYS A 4 -31.88 75.05 -9.15
CA LYS A 4 -31.33 73.82 -8.55
C LYS A 4 -32.36 73.24 -7.58
N ARG A 5 -33.02 72.12 -7.95
CA ARG A 5 -33.73 71.34 -7.02
C ARG A 5 -32.79 70.21 -6.53
N GLN A 6 -32.35 70.42 -5.33
CA GLN A 6 -31.56 69.42 -4.59
C GLN A 6 -32.53 68.39 -4.03
N VAL A 7 -32.49 67.15 -4.58
CA VAL A 7 -33.24 66.04 -4.04
C VAL A 7 -32.32 65.35 -3.04
N THR A 8 -32.66 65.55 -1.76
CA THR A 8 -31.98 64.84 -0.67
C THR A 8 -32.49 63.42 -0.63
N LEU A 9 -31.67 62.48 -1.12
CA LEU A 9 -31.97 61.09 -1.01
C LEU A 9 -31.55 60.62 0.38
N MET A 10 -32.54 60.43 1.27
CA MET A 10 -32.30 59.76 2.56
C MET A 10 -32.04 58.29 2.31
N LEU A 11 -30.79 57.90 2.45
CA LEU A 11 -30.42 56.48 2.50
C LEU A 11 -30.73 55.96 3.90
N ILE A 12 -31.81 55.21 4.02
CA ILE A 12 -32.14 54.46 5.24
C ILE A 12 -31.25 53.24 5.22
N PHE A 13 -30.16 53.25 6.00
CA PHE A 13 -29.39 52.06 6.31
C PHE A 13 -30.21 51.20 7.27
N SER A 14 -30.90 50.22 6.75
CA SER A 14 -31.40 49.10 7.57
C SER A 14 -30.23 48.21 7.97
N LEU A 15 -29.82 48.35 9.21
CA LEU A 15 -28.84 47.46 9.85
C LEU A 15 -29.52 46.12 10.07
N THR A 16 -29.41 45.23 9.10
CA THR A 16 -29.74 43.80 9.34
C THR A 16 -28.64 43.22 10.18
N ALA A 17 -28.93 42.94 11.44
CA ALA A 17 -28.08 42.15 12.30
C ALA A 17 -28.02 40.73 11.70
N VAL A 18 -26.93 40.41 11.03
CA VAL A 18 -26.57 39.04 10.70
C VAL A 18 -26.16 38.37 11.99
N THR A 19 -27.06 37.60 12.56
CA THR A 19 -26.69 36.67 13.61
C THR A 19 -25.78 35.61 12.96
N ALA A 20 -24.49 35.73 13.20
CA ALA A 20 -23.56 34.67 12.92
C ALA A 20 -23.96 33.49 13.80
N THR A 21 -24.65 32.52 13.22
CA THR A 21 -24.72 31.19 13.82
C THR A 21 -23.32 30.62 13.72
N ASP A 22 -22.62 30.57 14.84
CA ASP A 22 -21.45 29.75 15.01
C ASP A 22 -21.85 28.30 14.68
N THR A 23 -21.68 27.94 13.43
CA THR A 23 -21.60 26.54 13.05
C THR A 23 -20.25 26.08 13.58
N GLN A 24 -20.21 25.61 14.81
CA GLN A 24 -19.11 24.78 15.27
C GLN A 24 -19.09 23.60 14.30
N ALA A 25 -18.14 23.64 13.38
CA ALA A 25 -17.69 22.44 12.71
C ALA A 25 -17.22 21.52 13.83
N VAL A 26 -18.04 20.55 14.18
CA VAL A 26 -17.61 19.40 14.93
C VAL A 26 -16.56 18.75 14.02
N GLU A 27 -15.28 19.05 14.27
CA GLU A 27 -14.23 18.20 13.79
C GLU A 27 -14.53 16.81 14.36
N GLU A 28 -15.17 15.98 13.54
CA GLU A 28 -15.06 14.54 13.73
C GLU A 28 -13.56 14.25 13.74
N THR A 29 -13.00 14.21 14.93
CA THR A 29 -11.76 13.50 15.17
C THR A 29 -12.05 12.06 14.81
N LYS A 30 -11.87 11.75 13.51
CA LYS A 30 -11.79 10.39 13.03
C LYS A 30 -10.69 9.77 13.87
N ASN A 31 -11.06 8.97 14.87
CA ASN A 31 -10.13 8.08 15.54
C ASN A 31 -9.52 7.26 14.42
N ILE A 32 -8.32 7.63 14.02
CA ILE A 32 -7.48 6.80 13.18
C ILE A 32 -7.13 5.64 14.11
N GLU A 33 -7.97 4.60 14.12
CA GLU A 33 -7.57 3.34 14.71
C GLU A 33 -6.27 2.95 14.02
N GLU A 34 -5.20 2.98 14.76
CA GLU A 34 -3.89 2.58 14.26
C GLU A 34 -4.00 1.11 13.88
N LEU A 35 -3.87 0.82 12.58
CA LEU A 35 -4.01 -0.55 12.08
C LEU A 35 -2.99 -1.45 12.77
N PRO A 36 -3.39 -2.65 13.22
CA PRO A 36 -2.45 -3.61 13.80
C PRO A 36 -1.31 -3.89 12.81
N MET A 37 -0.10 -3.97 13.33
CA MET A 37 1.11 -4.20 12.54
C MET A 37 1.94 -5.33 13.14
N ILE A 38 2.44 -6.23 12.28
CA ILE A 38 3.34 -7.32 12.66
C ILE A 38 4.58 -7.23 11.75
N ASP A 39 5.74 -7.04 12.34
CA ASP A 39 7.03 -7.03 11.63
C ASP A 39 6.99 -6.17 10.35
N GLY A 40 6.58 -4.90 10.50
CA GLY A 40 6.56 -3.90 9.45
C GLY A 40 5.40 -4.01 8.44
N SER A 41 4.54 -5.02 8.53
CA SER A 41 3.35 -5.19 7.70
C SER A 41 2.09 -4.87 8.49
N TYR A 42 1.25 -3.97 7.97
CA TYR A 42 -0.08 -3.72 8.53
C TYR A 42 -1.03 -4.86 8.23
N LEU A 43 -2.00 -5.10 9.12
CA LEU A 43 -3.11 -6.01 8.90
C LEU A 43 -4.27 -5.23 8.29
N ILE A 44 -4.50 -5.41 6.99
CA ILE A 44 -5.47 -4.63 6.21
C ILE A 44 -6.60 -5.50 5.68
N LYS A 45 -7.73 -4.86 5.36
CA LYS A 45 -8.89 -5.53 4.75
C LYS A 45 -8.99 -5.32 3.24
N ASP A 46 -8.02 -4.62 2.66
CA ASP A 46 -7.95 -4.39 1.23
C ASP A 46 -7.85 -5.70 0.45
N GLU A 47 -8.21 -5.66 -0.82
CA GLU A 47 -8.17 -6.84 -1.68
C GLU A 47 -6.74 -7.25 -2.04
N GLU A 48 -5.83 -6.28 -2.12
CA GLU A 48 -4.43 -6.52 -2.50
C GLU A 48 -3.46 -5.59 -1.78
N SER A 49 -2.21 -6.01 -1.71
CA SER A 49 -1.09 -5.19 -1.29
C SER A 49 0.14 -5.46 -2.16
N THR A 50 0.91 -4.42 -2.41
CA THR A 50 2.16 -4.49 -3.16
C THR A 50 3.26 -3.83 -2.34
N GLY A 51 4.38 -4.51 -2.20
CA GLY A 51 5.60 -3.98 -1.61
C GLY A 51 6.68 -3.78 -2.66
N ALA A 52 7.57 -2.83 -2.42
CA ALA A 52 8.74 -2.59 -3.26
C ALA A 52 10.01 -2.63 -2.42
N THR A 53 11.14 -2.93 -3.08
CA THR A 53 12.44 -2.82 -2.42
C THR A 53 12.68 -1.37 -2.03
N THR A 54 13.09 -1.14 -0.79
CA THR A 54 13.72 0.12 -0.43
C THR A 54 15.11 0.16 -1.07
N PRO A 55 15.56 1.32 -1.60
CA PRO A 55 16.92 1.45 -2.13
C PRO A 55 17.91 1.22 -0.99
N MET A 56 18.30 -0.02 -0.78
CA MET A 56 19.40 -0.36 0.12
C MET A 56 20.66 -0.55 -0.71
N THR A 57 21.67 0.19 -0.34
CA THR A 57 23.04 0.12 -0.85
C THR A 57 23.14 -0.12 -2.37
N ARG A 58 23.64 0.86 -3.05
CA ARG A 58 23.88 0.91 -4.48
C ARG A 58 24.58 -0.34 -4.97
N GLY A 59 23.80 -1.32 -5.39
CA GLY A 59 24.26 -2.33 -6.31
C GLY A 59 24.24 -1.72 -7.71
N GLU A 60 25.08 -2.21 -8.58
CA GLU A 60 25.14 -1.77 -9.97
C GLU A 60 24.10 -2.50 -10.83
N ASP A 61 23.68 -3.68 -10.40
CA ASP A 61 22.85 -4.61 -11.17
C ASP A 61 21.38 -4.53 -10.80
N LEU A 62 21.04 -4.57 -9.51
CA LEU A 62 19.64 -4.58 -9.06
C LEU A 62 19.04 -3.18 -9.11
N MET A 63 17.99 -2.99 -9.94
CA MET A 63 17.26 -1.73 -10.02
C MET A 63 16.13 -1.68 -8.99
N THR A 64 15.25 -2.69 -8.98
CA THR A 64 14.11 -2.76 -8.06
C THR A 64 13.54 -4.17 -7.97
N GLY A 65 12.73 -4.40 -6.95
CA GLY A 65 11.97 -5.62 -6.79
C GLY A 65 10.59 -5.34 -6.19
N TYR A 66 9.63 -6.16 -6.52
CA TYR A 66 8.25 -6.04 -6.07
C TYR A 66 7.76 -7.37 -5.50
N SER A 67 6.92 -7.27 -4.47
CA SER A 67 6.12 -8.36 -3.95
C SER A 67 4.64 -8.01 -4.06
N LYS A 68 3.79 -8.99 -4.29
CA LYS A 68 2.35 -8.79 -4.41
C LYS A 68 1.58 -9.94 -3.78
N VAL A 69 0.53 -9.58 -3.04
CA VAL A 69 -0.51 -10.50 -2.58
C VAL A 69 -1.88 -9.94 -2.97
N ARG A 70 -2.79 -10.79 -3.42
CA ARG A 70 -4.16 -10.40 -3.76
C ARG A 70 -5.13 -11.52 -3.38
N ARG A 71 -6.25 -11.17 -2.76
CA ARG A 71 -7.37 -12.07 -2.52
C ARG A 71 -8.10 -12.31 -3.85
N LEU A 72 -8.28 -13.57 -4.23
CA LEU A 72 -9.00 -13.97 -5.43
C LEU A 72 -10.44 -14.43 -5.12
N GLY A 73 -10.72 -14.67 -3.85
CA GLY A 73 -12.01 -15.13 -3.34
C GLY A 73 -11.84 -15.72 -1.96
N ALA A 74 -12.88 -16.36 -1.44
CA ALA A 74 -12.80 -17.11 -0.19
C ALA A 74 -11.77 -18.24 -0.31
N GLY A 75 -10.84 -18.29 0.62
CA GLY A 75 -9.81 -19.33 0.66
C GLY A 75 -8.88 -19.38 -0.56
N GLU A 76 -8.70 -18.28 -1.30
CA GLU A 76 -7.77 -18.25 -2.44
C GLU A 76 -7.03 -16.92 -2.56
N ILE A 77 -5.72 -16.99 -2.76
CA ILE A 77 -4.87 -15.83 -2.98
C ILE A 77 -3.98 -16.00 -4.22
N TYR A 78 -3.65 -14.87 -4.83
CA TYR A 78 -2.49 -14.72 -5.70
C TYR A 78 -1.31 -14.24 -4.84
N ALA A 79 -0.14 -14.85 -5.02
CA ALA A 79 1.11 -14.45 -4.38
C ALA A 79 2.23 -14.47 -5.42
N GLY A 80 3.07 -13.45 -5.42
CA GLY A 80 4.16 -13.39 -6.40
C GLY A 80 5.12 -12.25 -6.17
N GLY A 81 6.16 -12.23 -6.99
CA GLY A 81 7.19 -11.21 -6.99
C GLY A 81 7.88 -11.06 -8.34
N THR A 82 8.52 -9.91 -8.50
CA THR A 82 9.29 -9.54 -9.70
C THR A 82 10.59 -8.89 -9.27
N THR A 83 11.69 -9.28 -9.91
CA THR A 83 12.99 -8.63 -9.78
C THR A 83 13.36 -8.00 -11.12
N ILE A 84 13.83 -6.76 -11.09
CA ILE A 84 14.24 -5.99 -12.27
C ILE A 84 15.67 -5.50 -12.04
N ALA A 85 16.55 -5.83 -12.99
CA ALA A 85 17.92 -5.32 -13.05
C ALA A 85 18.02 -4.08 -13.95
N ALA A 86 19.07 -3.31 -13.76
CA ALA A 86 19.36 -2.13 -14.57
C ALA A 86 19.79 -2.48 -16.01
N HIS A 87 20.29 -3.70 -16.22
CA HIS A 87 20.73 -4.26 -17.48
C HIS A 87 20.65 -5.79 -17.42
N ALA A 88 20.86 -6.47 -18.52
CA ALA A 88 20.93 -7.93 -18.53
C ALA A 88 22.11 -8.40 -17.66
N VAL A 89 21.82 -9.32 -16.75
CA VAL A 89 22.79 -9.94 -15.85
C VAL A 89 22.88 -11.45 -16.12
N ASP A 90 23.99 -12.06 -15.76
CA ASP A 90 24.19 -13.50 -15.97
C ASP A 90 23.12 -14.32 -15.26
N ARG A 91 22.71 -13.89 -14.06
CA ARG A 91 21.66 -14.56 -13.29
C ARG A 91 20.84 -13.55 -12.49
N ILE A 92 19.52 -13.66 -12.61
CA ILE A 92 18.55 -12.88 -11.86
C ILE A 92 17.53 -13.80 -11.17
N GLY A 93 17.19 -13.50 -9.93
CA GLY A 93 16.34 -14.37 -9.12
C GLY A 93 15.26 -13.64 -8.33
N VAL A 94 14.15 -14.33 -8.09
CA VAL A 94 13.12 -13.97 -7.14
C VAL A 94 12.76 -15.18 -6.27
N GLY A 95 12.89 -15.02 -4.97
CA GLY A 95 12.35 -15.97 -3.98
C GLY A 95 11.07 -15.40 -3.39
N VAL A 96 9.99 -16.18 -3.35
CA VAL A 96 8.70 -15.77 -2.83
C VAL A 96 8.42 -16.56 -1.56
N ILE A 97 8.10 -15.86 -0.49
CA ILE A 97 7.75 -16.43 0.81
C ILE A 97 6.34 -15.94 1.16
N VAL A 98 5.42 -16.86 1.38
CA VAL A 98 4.07 -16.56 1.87
C VAL A 98 4.02 -16.84 3.35
N GLU A 99 3.53 -15.88 4.10
CA GLU A 99 3.39 -15.94 5.56
C GLU A 99 1.96 -15.58 5.95
N ARG A 100 1.50 -16.10 7.07
CA ARG A 100 0.17 -15.82 7.61
C ARG A 100 0.21 -15.44 9.08
N ALA A 101 -0.81 -14.72 9.53
CA ALA A 101 -1.01 -14.38 10.93
C ALA A 101 -2.50 -14.16 11.22
N LYS A 102 -2.86 -14.23 12.50
CA LYS A 102 -4.16 -13.77 13.01
C LYS A 102 -4.03 -12.40 13.65
N GLU A 103 -5.14 -11.71 13.77
CA GLU A 103 -5.19 -10.50 14.57
C GLU A 103 -4.81 -10.83 16.03
N GLY A 104 -3.85 -10.07 16.56
CA GLY A 104 -3.30 -10.31 17.91
C GLY A 104 -2.04 -11.17 17.94
N ASP A 105 -1.65 -11.80 16.83
CA ASP A 105 -0.36 -12.48 16.75
C ASP A 105 0.78 -11.45 16.80
N THR A 106 1.93 -11.87 17.31
CA THR A 106 3.15 -11.05 17.41
C THR A 106 4.19 -11.39 16.36
N SER A 107 3.96 -12.43 15.56
CA SER A 107 4.87 -12.88 14.51
C SER A 107 4.10 -13.54 13.37
N TRP A 108 4.71 -13.54 12.21
CA TRP A 108 4.21 -14.23 11.04
C TRP A 108 4.58 -15.72 11.09
N GLU A 109 3.63 -16.57 10.73
CA GLU A 109 3.82 -17.99 10.54
C GLU A 109 4.16 -18.27 9.07
N PHE A 110 5.19 -19.06 8.83
CA PHE A 110 5.52 -19.54 7.48
C PHE A 110 4.39 -20.39 6.89
N TYR A 111 4.04 -20.13 5.62
CA TYR A 111 3.01 -20.87 4.91
C TYR A 111 3.53 -21.64 3.69
N ASP A 112 4.19 -20.96 2.74
CA ASP A 112 4.74 -21.55 1.51
C ASP A 112 5.92 -20.75 0.99
N THR A 113 6.77 -21.40 0.17
CA THR A 113 7.88 -20.72 -0.49
C THR A 113 8.24 -21.38 -1.83
N TRP A 114 8.73 -20.58 -2.74
CA TRP A 114 9.33 -21.03 -4.01
C TRP A 114 10.27 -19.97 -4.55
N GLN A 115 11.05 -20.35 -5.55
CA GLN A 115 11.99 -19.42 -6.20
C GLN A 115 12.04 -19.68 -7.70
N LYS A 116 12.46 -18.66 -8.43
CA LYS A 116 12.71 -18.72 -9.86
C LYS A 116 13.96 -17.92 -10.22
N PHE A 117 14.76 -18.46 -11.12
CA PHE A 117 15.92 -17.80 -11.69
C PHE A 117 15.81 -17.77 -13.21
N ASN A 118 16.27 -16.68 -13.80
CA ASN A 118 16.51 -16.55 -15.23
C ASN A 118 17.98 -16.19 -15.46
N GLU A 119 18.47 -16.47 -16.65
CA GLU A 119 19.85 -16.19 -17.06
C GLU A 119 19.86 -15.23 -18.24
N ASN A 120 20.93 -14.40 -18.33
CA ASN A 120 21.16 -13.46 -19.42
C ASN A 120 19.96 -12.55 -19.72
N THR A 121 19.35 -12.01 -18.68
CA THR A 121 18.18 -11.13 -18.79
C THR A 121 18.17 -10.11 -17.65
N ASP A 122 17.33 -9.09 -17.79
CA ASP A 122 17.14 -8.02 -16.82
C ASP A 122 15.87 -8.19 -15.95
N ARG A 123 15.12 -9.28 -16.13
CA ARG A 123 13.85 -9.48 -15.40
C ARG A 123 13.54 -10.93 -15.11
N VAL A 124 12.96 -11.16 -13.93
CA VAL A 124 12.33 -12.42 -13.56
C VAL A 124 11.08 -12.16 -12.77
N SER A 125 10.02 -12.89 -13.05
CA SER A 125 8.76 -12.88 -12.28
C SER A 125 8.32 -14.29 -11.97
N SER A 126 7.75 -14.48 -10.79
CA SER A 126 7.18 -15.76 -10.39
C SER A 126 5.96 -15.55 -9.51
N SER A 127 4.90 -16.28 -9.77
CA SER A 127 3.65 -16.19 -9.01
C SER A 127 2.92 -17.52 -8.97
N LYS A 128 2.08 -17.69 -7.95
CA LYS A 128 1.16 -18.82 -7.82
C LYS A 128 -0.22 -18.34 -7.37
N ARG A 129 -1.23 -19.11 -7.72
CA ARG A 129 -2.52 -19.13 -7.04
C ARG A 129 -2.47 -20.22 -5.98
N LEU A 130 -2.84 -19.88 -4.76
CA LEU A 130 -2.78 -20.76 -3.61
C LEU A 130 -4.16 -20.90 -2.98
N LYS A 131 -4.57 -22.12 -2.71
CA LYS A 131 -5.67 -22.40 -1.78
C LYS A 131 -5.14 -22.23 -0.36
N VAL A 132 -5.83 -21.40 0.41
CA VAL A 132 -5.41 -21.05 1.77
C VAL A 132 -6.59 -21.15 2.73
N GLU A 133 -6.28 -21.26 4.01
CA GLU A 133 -7.31 -21.24 5.06
C GLU A 133 -7.85 -19.81 5.24
N GLY A 134 -9.15 -19.67 5.45
CA GLY A 134 -9.76 -18.42 5.84
C GLY A 134 -9.46 -18.03 7.28
N ASP A 135 -9.89 -16.83 7.67
CA ASP A 135 -9.68 -16.22 8.99
C ASP A 135 -8.21 -15.92 9.32
N TYR A 136 -7.39 -15.74 8.30
CA TYR A 136 -6.00 -15.29 8.41
C TYR A 136 -5.74 -14.07 7.55
N TYR A 137 -4.72 -13.32 7.95
CA TYR A 137 -4.03 -12.35 7.11
C TYR A 137 -2.86 -13.06 6.42
N TYR A 138 -2.67 -12.78 5.13
CA TYR A 138 -1.56 -13.32 4.34
C TYR A 138 -0.72 -12.19 3.79
N ARG A 139 0.59 -12.29 3.93
CA ARG A 139 1.56 -11.41 3.28
C ARG A 139 2.53 -12.19 2.40
N VAL A 140 3.14 -11.46 1.47
CA VAL A 140 4.21 -11.96 0.62
C VAL A 140 5.47 -11.18 0.92
N ARG A 141 6.53 -11.90 1.19
CA ARG A 141 7.89 -11.37 1.26
C ARG A 141 8.70 -11.95 0.13
N CYS A 142 9.45 -11.10 -0.59
CA CYS A 142 10.30 -11.54 -1.68
C CYS A 142 11.77 -11.23 -1.39
N LEU A 143 12.63 -12.16 -1.80
CA LEU A 143 14.07 -11.95 -1.91
C LEU A 143 14.40 -11.73 -3.37
N HIS A 144 15.16 -10.70 -3.67
CA HIS A 144 15.53 -10.27 -5.00
C HIS A 144 17.04 -10.37 -5.18
N SER A 145 17.49 -10.95 -6.28
CA SER A 145 18.90 -11.04 -6.62
C SER A 145 19.13 -10.68 -8.09
N ALA A 146 20.17 -9.90 -8.36
CA ALA A 146 20.63 -9.58 -9.71
C ALA A 146 22.15 -9.51 -9.69
N GLY A 147 22.83 -10.45 -10.39
CA GLY A 147 24.28 -10.59 -10.26
C GLY A 147 24.65 -10.90 -8.81
N VAL A 148 25.44 -10.01 -8.21
CA VAL A 148 25.86 -10.10 -6.79
C VAL A 148 24.97 -9.28 -5.85
N ASP A 149 24.06 -8.47 -6.39
CA ASP A 149 23.19 -7.61 -5.60
C ASP A 149 22.02 -8.38 -5.03
N MET A 150 21.64 -8.04 -3.81
CA MET A 150 20.49 -8.64 -3.12
C MET A 150 19.67 -7.57 -2.40
N SER A 151 18.36 -7.75 -2.39
CA SER A 151 17.43 -6.93 -1.62
C SER A 151 16.19 -7.73 -1.25
N SER A 152 15.27 -7.11 -0.53
CA SER A 152 13.99 -7.71 -0.17
C SER A 152 12.85 -6.71 -0.30
N SER A 153 11.64 -7.22 -0.47
CA SER A 153 10.40 -6.46 -0.40
C SER A 153 9.35 -7.26 0.36
N PHE A 154 8.34 -6.61 0.90
CA PHE A 154 7.21 -7.29 1.53
C PHE A 154 5.93 -6.46 1.39
N THR A 155 4.80 -7.14 1.42
CA THR A 155 3.48 -6.54 1.39
C THR A 155 2.94 -6.34 2.80
N ASP A 156 1.85 -5.60 2.93
CA ASP A 156 0.97 -5.72 4.07
C ASP A 156 0.26 -7.08 4.08
N GLY A 157 -0.33 -7.44 5.20
CA GLY A 157 -1.15 -8.63 5.34
C GLY A 157 -2.58 -8.35 4.96
N ILE A 158 -3.11 -9.04 3.93
CA ILE A 158 -4.51 -8.94 3.52
C ILE A 158 -5.35 -10.02 4.19
N PHE A 159 -6.54 -9.65 4.65
CA PHE A 159 -7.46 -10.61 5.27
C PHE A 159 -8.13 -11.50 4.23
N VAL A 160 -8.14 -12.81 4.48
CA VAL A 160 -8.84 -13.80 3.65
C VAL A 160 -10.00 -14.39 4.44
N GLN A 161 -11.19 -14.24 3.90
CA GLN A 161 -12.42 -14.80 4.46
C GLN A 161 -12.46 -16.33 4.30
N PRO A 162 -13.17 -17.05 5.19
CA PRO A 162 -13.42 -18.47 5.05
C PRO A 162 -14.29 -18.82 3.85
#